data_4c77a5d5f2f221278b340046b78d5faf
#
_entry.id   4c77a5d5f2f221278b340046b78d5faf
#
_cell.length_a   1.000
_cell.length_b   1.000
_cell.length_c   1.000
_cell.angle_alpha   90.00
_cell.angle_beta   90.00
_cell.angle_gamma   90.00
#
_symmetry.space_group_name_H-M   'P 1'
#
loop_
_entity.id
_entity.type
_entity.pdbx_description
1 polymer ?
#
loop_
_entity_poly.entity_id
_entity_poly.type
_entity_poly.pdbx_seq_one_letter_code
_entity_poly.pdbx_strand_id
1 'polypeptide(L)'
;MKKIVALILTAVVCISLLAGCGAGGDKTQNGIVITDGAGRQVEVPEKVESIVCVGVGALRYTCYMGAQDLVIGVEDCEKEAVISRLYNFVNIEKFKDLPIFGTNGNPYPEEIIRLAPDVIVMSK
;
A
#
# COMPACT_ATOMS: atom_id res chain seq x y z
N MET A 1 36.65 6.17 42.74
CA MET A 1 35.24 5.69 42.74
C MET A 1 34.34 6.54 41.82
N LYS A 2 34.25 7.88 42.00
CA LYS A 2 33.34 8.72 41.18
C LYS A 2 33.62 8.67 39.62
N LYS A 3 34.92 8.60 39.22
CA LYS A 3 35.31 8.52 37.79
C LYS A 3 34.91 7.15 37.13
N ILE A 4 34.99 6.07 37.90
CA ILE A 4 34.60 4.71 37.42
C ILE A 4 33.08 4.62 37.27
N VAL A 5 32.32 5.18 38.22
CA VAL A 5 30.86 5.22 38.12
C VAL A 5 30.37 6.05 36.93
N ALA A 6 31.01 7.19 36.65
CA ALA A 6 30.73 8.02 35.47
C ALA A 6 30.98 7.25 34.17
N LEU A 7 32.08 6.49 34.10
CA LEU A 7 32.47 5.73 32.90
C LEU A 7 31.51 4.58 32.63
N ILE A 8 31.03 3.90 33.67
CA ILE A 8 30.01 2.84 33.59
C ILE A 8 28.66 3.42 33.14
N LEU A 9 28.27 4.58 33.70
CA LEU A 9 27.01 5.24 33.34
C LEU A 9 26.99 5.67 31.87
N THR A 10 28.11 6.19 31.36
CA THR A 10 28.24 6.57 29.93
C THR A 10 28.17 5.35 29.02
N ALA A 11 28.80 4.24 29.39
CA ALA A 11 28.75 3.01 28.63
C ALA A 11 27.32 2.42 28.53
N VAL A 12 26.55 2.46 29.62
CA VAL A 12 25.16 1.98 29.64
C VAL A 12 24.25 2.84 28.75
N VAL A 13 24.43 4.17 28.76
CA VAL A 13 23.65 5.08 27.90
C VAL A 13 24.00 4.88 26.42
N CYS A 14 25.26 4.62 26.07
CA CYS A 14 25.64 4.33 24.68
C CYS A 14 25.07 3.01 24.17
N ILE A 15 24.96 1.98 25.00
CA ILE A 15 24.40 0.66 24.62
C ILE A 15 22.88 0.76 24.39
N SER A 16 22.16 1.59 25.16
CA SER A 16 20.72 1.79 25.00
C SER A 16 20.33 2.54 23.72
N LEU A 17 21.25 3.33 23.14
CA LEU A 17 21.02 4.05 21.88
C LEU A 17 21.21 3.18 20.62
N LEU A 18 21.87 2.01 20.73
CA LEU A 18 22.03 1.08 19.61
C LEU A 18 20.86 0.07 19.47
N ALA A 19 20.00 -0.02 20.45
CA ALA A 19 18.84 -0.95 20.42
C ALA A 19 17.60 -0.37 19.72
N GLY A 20 17.68 0.84 19.16
CA GLY A 20 16.55 1.58 18.61
C GLY A 20 16.25 1.39 17.11
N CYS A 21 16.96 0.54 16.40
CA CYS A 21 16.71 0.27 14.97
C CYS A 21 16.22 -1.17 14.76
N GLY A 22 14.92 -1.41 14.92
CA GLY A 22 14.38 -2.73 14.68
C GLY A 22 12.91 -2.91 15.01
N ALA A 23 12.07 -1.91 14.69
CA ALA A 23 10.62 -2.09 14.75
C ALA A 23 9.98 -1.71 13.40
N GLY A 24 10.54 -2.22 12.30
CA GLY A 24 9.77 -2.50 11.11
C GLY A 24 9.10 -3.84 11.38
N GLY A 25 7.78 -3.86 11.57
CA GLY A 25 7.04 -5.11 11.73
C GLY A 25 7.27 -5.97 10.49
N ASP A 26 8.12 -6.99 10.62
CA ASP A 26 8.17 -8.12 9.71
C ASP A 26 6.80 -8.80 9.78
N LYS A 27 5.89 -8.39 8.91
CA LYS A 27 4.84 -9.29 8.46
C LYS A 27 5.59 -10.35 7.65
N THR A 28 5.92 -11.46 8.28
CA THR A 28 6.33 -12.70 7.59
C THR A 28 5.10 -13.15 6.80
N GLN A 29 4.85 -12.50 5.68
CA GLN A 29 3.96 -13.02 4.66
C GLN A 29 4.78 -14.10 3.98
N ASN A 30 4.28 -15.34 4.00
CA ASN A 30 4.78 -16.38 3.13
C ASN A 30 4.57 -15.88 1.70
N GLY A 31 5.62 -15.30 1.12
CA GLY A 31 5.57 -14.72 -0.21
C GLY A 31 5.79 -15.79 -1.28
N ILE A 32 5.17 -15.61 -2.41
CA ILE A 32 5.45 -16.39 -3.63
C ILE A 32 6.47 -15.61 -4.44
N VAL A 33 7.56 -16.26 -4.85
CA VAL A 33 8.54 -15.63 -5.75
C VAL A 33 8.10 -15.83 -7.20
N ILE A 34 7.87 -14.73 -7.88
CA ILE A 34 7.52 -14.71 -9.32
C ILE A 34 8.65 -14.04 -10.13
N THR A 35 8.73 -14.40 -11.40
CA THR A 35 9.61 -13.70 -12.35
C THR A 35 8.75 -12.69 -13.13
N ASP A 36 9.08 -11.40 -13.03
CA ASP A 36 8.34 -10.35 -13.74
C ASP A 36 8.70 -10.30 -15.24
N GLY A 37 7.99 -9.46 -15.99
CA GLY A 37 8.22 -9.28 -17.43
C GLY A 37 9.60 -8.72 -17.81
N ALA A 38 10.37 -8.20 -16.85
CA ALA A 38 11.74 -7.74 -17.02
C ALA A 38 12.78 -8.80 -16.58
N GLY A 39 12.33 -10.00 -16.19
CA GLY A 39 13.19 -11.11 -15.73
C GLY A 39 13.66 -10.99 -14.29
N ARG A 40 13.07 -10.11 -13.47
CA ARG A 40 13.43 -9.95 -12.06
C ARG A 40 12.65 -10.92 -11.18
N GLN A 41 13.30 -11.46 -10.17
CA GLN A 41 12.66 -12.22 -9.11
C GLN A 41 11.99 -11.23 -8.14
N VAL A 42 10.68 -11.34 -7.98
CA VAL A 42 9.89 -10.47 -7.11
C VAL A 42 9.10 -11.33 -6.15
N GLU A 43 9.21 -11.04 -4.86
CA GLU A 43 8.38 -11.66 -3.84
C GLU A 43 7.03 -10.92 -3.77
N VAL A 44 5.95 -11.65 -3.91
CA VAL A 44 4.58 -11.13 -3.82
C VAL A 44 3.83 -11.84 -2.70
N PRO A 45 2.86 -11.19 -2.04
CA PRO A 45 2.04 -11.83 -1.02
C PRO A 45 1.36 -13.10 -1.58
N GLU A 46 1.30 -14.17 -0.80
CA GLU A 46 0.55 -15.37 -1.16
C GLU A 46 -0.94 -15.07 -1.36
N LYS A 47 -1.47 -14.12 -0.57
CA LYS A 47 -2.84 -13.66 -0.66
C LYS A 47 -2.89 -12.13 -0.68
N VAL A 48 -3.57 -11.59 -1.68
CA VAL A 48 -3.89 -10.16 -1.78
C VAL A 48 -5.33 -9.96 -1.32
N GLU A 49 -5.54 -9.11 -0.33
CA GLU A 49 -6.86 -8.80 0.24
C GLU A 49 -7.27 -7.33 0.00
N SER A 50 -6.31 -6.49 -0.37
CA SER A 50 -6.54 -5.05 -0.55
C SER A 50 -5.71 -4.46 -1.69
N ILE A 51 -6.40 -3.70 -2.56
CA ILE A 51 -5.80 -3.06 -3.74
C ILE A 51 -6.20 -1.59 -3.77
N VAL A 52 -5.24 -0.75 -4.14
CA VAL A 52 -5.45 0.64 -4.56
C VAL A 52 -5.00 0.80 -6.02
N CYS A 53 -5.83 1.48 -6.83
CA CYS A 53 -5.60 1.62 -8.27
C CYS A 53 -5.35 3.09 -8.62
N VAL A 54 -4.10 3.45 -8.98
CA VAL A 54 -3.69 4.81 -9.35
C VAL A 54 -3.63 4.96 -10.85
N GLY A 55 -4.31 5.99 -11.36
CA GLY A 55 -4.34 6.35 -12.78
C GLY A 55 -5.52 5.78 -13.55
N VAL A 56 -5.80 6.42 -14.70
CA VAL A 56 -7.03 6.28 -15.49
C VAL A 56 -7.35 4.85 -15.95
N GLY A 57 -6.36 4.01 -16.11
CA GLY A 57 -6.54 2.63 -16.60
C GLY A 57 -6.54 1.57 -15.52
N ALA A 58 -5.91 1.84 -14.35
CA ALA A 58 -5.64 0.84 -13.33
C ALA A 58 -6.93 0.20 -12.77
N LEU A 59 -7.88 1.02 -12.32
CA LEU A 59 -9.15 0.53 -11.77
C LEU A 59 -9.97 -0.23 -12.82
N ARG A 60 -9.96 0.25 -14.07
CA ARG A 60 -10.65 -0.43 -15.16
C ARG A 60 -10.11 -1.85 -15.40
N TYR A 61 -8.79 -2.02 -15.47
CA TYR A 61 -8.20 -3.34 -15.64
C TYR A 61 -8.47 -4.25 -14.43
N THR A 62 -8.39 -3.73 -13.22
CA THR A 62 -8.72 -4.46 -11.99
C THR A 62 -10.16 -4.98 -12.04
N CYS A 63 -11.13 -4.16 -12.47
CA CYS A 63 -12.51 -4.57 -12.64
C CYS A 63 -12.69 -5.63 -13.73
N TYR A 64 -11.99 -5.49 -14.87
CA TYR A 64 -12.07 -6.47 -15.97
C TYR A 64 -11.48 -7.84 -15.59
N MET A 65 -10.56 -7.86 -14.65
CA MET A 65 -10.01 -9.10 -14.08
C MET A 65 -10.88 -9.69 -12.96
N GLY A 66 -12.00 -9.05 -12.60
CA GLY A 66 -12.91 -9.51 -11.56
C GLY A 66 -12.39 -9.26 -10.13
N ALA A 67 -11.39 -8.38 -9.97
CA ALA A 67 -10.78 -8.08 -8.68
C ALA A 67 -11.32 -6.80 -8.02
N GLN A 68 -12.45 -6.25 -8.46
CA GLN A 68 -13.08 -5.05 -7.91
C GLN A 68 -13.43 -5.18 -6.42
N ASP A 69 -13.60 -6.40 -5.93
CA ASP A 69 -13.95 -6.64 -4.52
C ASP A 69 -12.78 -6.43 -3.55
N LEU A 70 -11.56 -6.41 -4.08
CA LEU A 70 -10.35 -6.12 -3.32
C LEU A 70 -10.03 -4.62 -3.26
N VAL A 71 -10.74 -3.76 -4.00
CA VAL A 71 -10.50 -2.32 -4.04
C VAL A 71 -10.98 -1.69 -2.74
N ILE A 72 -10.06 -1.01 -2.03
CA ILE A 72 -10.29 -0.39 -0.73
C ILE A 72 -10.29 1.15 -0.74
N GLY A 73 -10.00 1.77 -1.87
CA GLY A 73 -10.03 3.21 -2.07
C GLY A 73 -10.10 3.53 -3.55
N VAL A 74 -10.59 4.71 -3.90
CA VAL A 74 -10.75 5.17 -5.28
C VAL A 74 -10.26 6.62 -5.43
N GLU A 75 -10.03 7.06 -6.66
CA GLU A 75 -9.86 8.47 -6.98
C GLU A 75 -11.21 9.18 -6.95
N ASP A 76 -11.20 10.51 -6.75
CA ASP A 76 -12.42 11.32 -6.66
C ASP A 76 -13.33 11.18 -7.89
N CYS A 77 -12.74 11.08 -9.07
CA CYS A 77 -13.47 10.91 -10.34
C CYS A 77 -14.22 9.58 -10.45
N GLU A 78 -13.99 8.63 -9.57
CA GLU A 78 -14.67 7.33 -9.54
C GLU A 78 -15.86 7.29 -8.55
N LYS A 79 -16.12 8.39 -7.84
CA LYS A 79 -17.22 8.50 -6.86
C LYS A 79 -18.59 8.70 -7.51
N GLU A 80 -18.63 9.05 -8.78
CA GLU A 80 -19.86 9.29 -9.53
C GLU A 80 -20.01 8.27 -10.65
N ALA A 81 -21.25 7.86 -10.90
CA ALA A 81 -21.57 6.94 -12.00
C ALA A 81 -21.39 7.61 -13.35
N VAL A 82 -20.52 7.07 -14.19
CA VAL A 82 -20.28 7.60 -15.54
C VAL A 82 -20.56 6.49 -16.57
N ILE A 83 -21.63 6.65 -17.35
CA ILE A 83 -22.07 5.62 -18.31
C ILE A 83 -21.03 5.29 -19.38
N SER A 84 -20.16 6.24 -19.74
CA SER A 84 -19.06 6.01 -20.67
C SER A 84 -17.90 5.21 -20.05
N ARG A 85 -17.91 5.01 -18.74
CA ARG A 85 -16.98 4.17 -17.97
C ARG A 85 -17.75 3.00 -17.36
N LEU A 86 -18.06 2.00 -18.17
CA LEU A 86 -18.93 0.89 -17.76
C LEU A 86 -18.45 0.18 -16.49
N TYR A 87 -17.15 0.01 -16.31
CA TYR A 87 -16.59 -0.59 -15.10
C TYR A 87 -16.93 0.20 -13.82
N ASN A 88 -16.96 1.54 -13.93
CA ASN A 88 -17.37 2.42 -12.84
C ASN A 88 -18.88 2.35 -12.65
N PHE A 89 -19.66 2.49 -13.74
CA PHE A 89 -21.10 2.51 -13.73
C PHE A 89 -21.70 1.28 -13.04
N VAL A 90 -21.18 0.07 -13.36
CA VAL A 90 -21.71 -1.19 -12.78
C VAL A 90 -21.25 -1.43 -11.34
N ASN A 91 -20.16 -0.79 -10.91
CA ASN A 91 -19.62 -0.95 -9.56
C ASN A 91 -19.81 0.29 -8.67
N ILE A 92 -20.62 1.26 -9.10
CA ILE A 92 -20.73 2.57 -8.41
C ILE A 92 -21.24 2.43 -6.97
N GLU A 93 -22.15 1.50 -6.71
CA GLU A 93 -22.68 1.28 -5.36
C GLU A 93 -21.59 0.92 -4.36
N LYS A 94 -20.53 0.28 -4.83
CA LYS A 94 -19.34 -0.02 -4.04
C LYS A 94 -18.38 1.17 -3.97
N PHE A 95 -18.07 1.78 -5.12
CA PHE A 95 -17.02 2.81 -5.20
C PHE A 95 -17.42 4.13 -4.54
N LYS A 96 -18.69 4.50 -4.56
CA LYS A 96 -19.18 5.74 -3.94
C LYS A 96 -18.89 5.84 -2.44
N ASP A 97 -18.80 4.72 -1.72
CA ASP A 97 -18.60 4.68 -0.28
C ASP A 97 -17.13 4.51 0.12
N LEU A 98 -16.24 4.15 -0.83
CA LEU A 98 -14.82 3.98 -0.55
C LEU A 98 -14.12 5.33 -0.28
N PRO A 99 -13.08 5.36 0.54
CA PRO A 99 -12.27 6.56 0.77
C PRO A 99 -11.58 7.03 -0.51
N ILE A 100 -11.39 8.35 -0.61
CA ILE A 100 -10.65 8.99 -1.71
C ILE A 100 -9.17 9.05 -1.33
N PHE A 101 -8.31 8.58 -2.23
CA PHE A 101 -6.85 8.63 -2.05
C PHE A 101 -6.13 9.47 -3.12
N GLY A 102 -6.86 10.12 -4.03
CA GLY A 102 -6.23 10.88 -5.11
C GLY A 102 -7.24 11.52 -6.06
N THR A 103 -6.73 12.28 -6.99
CA THR A 103 -7.49 13.03 -8.01
C THR A 103 -6.85 12.87 -9.37
N ASN A 104 -7.57 12.30 -10.34
CA ASN A 104 -7.15 12.21 -11.76
C ASN A 104 -5.71 11.68 -11.97
N GLY A 105 -5.36 10.58 -11.34
CA GLY A 105 -4.03 9.97 -11.45
C GLY A 105 -2.95 10.63 -10.58
N ASN A 106 -3.31 11.62 -9.75
CA ASN A 106 -2.44 12.23 -8.77
C ASN A 106 -2.79 11.69 -7.38
N PRO A 107 -2.05 10.70 -6.87
CA PRO A 107 -2.32 10.10 -5.58
C PRO A 107 -1.92 11.04 -4.44
N TYR A 108 -2.60 10.93 -3.31
CA TYR A 108 -2.24 11.53 -2.04
C TYR A 108 -1.48 10.47 -1.23
N PRO A 109 -0.14 10.56 -1.11
CA PRO A 109 0.67 9.51 -0.49
C PRO A 109 0.24 9.18 0.94
N GLU A 110 -0.15 10.19 1.72
CA GLU A 110 -0.59 10.03 3.11
C GLU A 110 -1.87 9.18 3.20
N GLU A 111 -2.79 9.36 2.25
CA GLU A 111 -4.02 8.58 2.20
C GLU A 111 -3.75 7.13 1.80
N ILE A 112 -2.85 6.89 0.86
CA ILE A 112 -2.43 5.53 0.48
C ILE A 112 -1.74 4.83 1.67
N ILE A 113 -0.84 5.53 2.37
CA ILE A 113 -0.19 5.00 3.57
C ILE A 113 -1.22 4.66 4.66
N ARG A 114 -2.23 5.51 4.84
CA ARG A 114 -3.32 5.28 5.80
C ARG A 114 -4.19 4.07 5.44
N LEU A 115 -4.43 3.85 4.15
CA LEU A 115 -5.18 2.69 3.66
C LEU A 115 -4.39 1.39 3.78
N ALA A 116 -3.06 1.47 3.76
CA ALA A 116 -2.13 0.35 3.86
C ALA A 116 -2.48 -0.84 2.95
N PRO A 117 -2.65 -0.63 1.62
CA PRO A 117 -3.01 -1.71 0.70
C PRO A 117 -1.91 -2.75 0.58
N ASP A 118 -2.28 -4.00 0.31
CA ASP A 118 -1.30 -5.07 -0.01
C ASP A 118 -0.64 -4.81 -1.37
N VAL A 119 -1.40 -4.25 -2.33
CA VAL A 119 -0.92 -3.98 -3.69
C VAL A 119 -1.40 -2.62 -4.18
N ILE A 120 -0.51 -1.90 -4.85
CA ILE A 120 -0.82 -0.69 -5.60
C ILE A 120 -0.66 -0.99 -7.09
N VAL A 121 -1.75 -0.90 -7.84
CA VAL A 121 -1.75 -1.02 -9.29
C VAL A 121 -1.67 0.38 -9.90
N MET A 122 -0.67 0.61 -10.75
CA MET A 122 -0.47 1.92 -11.39
C MET A 122 -0.54 1.80 -12.91
N SER A 123 -1.25 2.73 -13.56
CA SER A 123 -1.21 2.91 -15.00
C SER A 123 -0.55 4.24 -15.36
N LYS A 124 0.29 4.21 -16.39
CA LYS A 124 0.82 5.43 -17.02
C LYS A 124 -0.12 5.90 -18.12
#